data_3aa80dc90a53f2fd43299f023b6977d4
#
_entry.id   3aa80dc90a53f2fd43299f023b6977d4
#
_cell.length_a   1.000
_cell.length_b   1.000
_cell.length_c   1.000
_cell.angle_alpha   90.00
_cell.angle_beta   90.00
_cell.angle_gamma   90.00
#
_symmetry.space_group_name_H-M   'P 1'
#
loop_
_entity.id
_entity.type
_entity.pdbx_description
1 polymer ?
#
loop_
_entity_poly.entity_id
_entity_poly.type
_entity_poly.pdbx_seq_one_letter_code
_entity_poly.pdbx_strand_id
1 'polypeptide(L)'
;MTEPEQTLSTKTLSLISHKLRTPLSIINGYSEAILSQAAKEKFSPFTSKALGEIHKQGGRMSSLIDKLSAFTKAISAQEDNLEKQPVVLKTLIKDCAAKAVSQNDEDALPAQQQGSVKRGTFIEIDCSSQLTLLANEEMLRLCICELLVNAIKFNTKMEKTIKVQVTNHGDSVSISVRDYGVGIRPQDVAKIFEPFYQVDDYFTGQINGLGLGLPMVQRVLDLHHGSISVVSDRGLGSIFTLSFPL
;
A
#
# COMPACT_ATOMS: atom_id res chain seq x y z
N MET A 1 24.85 -28.00 -9.79
CA MET A 1 23.90 -27.57 -10.84
C MET A 1 22.62 -27.23 -10.07
N THR A 2 22.47 -25.98 -9.72
CA THR A 2 21.29 -25.44 -9.04
C THR A 2 20.25 -25.12 -10.11
N GLU A 3 19.06 -25.73 -9.98
CA GLU A 3 17.91 -25.44 -10.84
C GLU A 3 17.60 -23.93 -10.81
N PRO A 4 17.31 -23.28 -11.96
CA PRO A 4 16.87 -21.91 -11.97
C PRO A 4 15.49 -21.85 -11.31
N GLU A 5 15.40 -21.16 -10.18
CA GLU A 5 14.12 -20.71 -9.63
C GLU A 5 13.32 -20.05 -10.78
N GLN A 6 12.18 -20.65 -11.11
CA GLN A 6 11.27 -20.15 -12.13
C GLN A 6 10.67 -18.84 -11.62
N THR A 7 11.40 -17.76 -11.78
CA THR A 7 10.86 -16.41 -11.57
C THR A 7 9.70 -16.25 -12.54
N LEU A 8 8.47 -16.22 -12.05
CA LEU A 8 7.30 -15.98 -12.89
C LEU A 8 7.58 -14.75 -13.77
N SER A 9 7.64 -14.96 -15.10
CA SER A 9 7.92 -13.88 -16.03
C SER A 9 6.95 -12.72 -15.82
N THR A 10 7.44 -11.47 -15.81
CA THR A 10 6.61 -10.26 -15.72
C THR A 10 5.47 -10.25 -16.76
N LYS A 11 5.70 -10.82 -17.95
CA LYS A 11 4.68 -11.02 -18.97
C LYS A 11 3.56 -11.95 -18.51
N THR A 12 3.90 -13.04 -17.80
CA THR A 12 2.92 -13.99 -17.27
C THR A 12 2.05 -13.34 -16.18
N LEU A 13 2.67 -12.60 -15.27
CA LEU A 13 1.94 -11.87 -14.20
C LEU A 13 1.01 -10.81 -14.79
N SER A 14 1.45 -10.06 -15.79
CA SER A 14 0.64 -9.08 -16.52
C SER A 14 -0.56 -9.72 -17.20
N LEU A 15 -0.36 -10.85 -17.87
CA LEU A 15 -1.43 -11.60 -18.54
C LEU A 15 -2.45 -12.15 -17.55
N ILE A 16 -1.99 -12.71 -16.42
CA ILE A 16 -2.87 -13.21 -15.34
C ILE A 16 -3.71 -12.05 -14.79
N SER A 17 -3.09 -10.92 -14.46
CA SER A 17 -3.78 -9.74 -13.97
C SER A 17 -4.89 -9.28 -14.92
N HIS A 18 -4.60 -9.22 -16.23
CA HIS A 18 -5.58 -8.83 -17.23
C HIS A 18 -6.75 -9.83 -17.33
N LYS A 19 -6.44 -11.15 -17.35
CA LYS A 19 -7.47 -12.19 -17.45
C LYS A 19 -8.35 -12.29 -16.21
N LEU A 20 -7.84 -11.94 -15.02
CA LEU A 20 -8.63 -11.94 -13.78
C LEU A 20 -9.51 -10.69 -13.63
N ARG A 21 -9.09 -9.54 -14.20
CA ARG A 21 -9.84 -8.28 -14.09
C ARG A 21 -11.22 -8.37 -14.71
N THR A 22 -11.34 -9.01 -15.87
CA THR A 22 -12.61 -9.11 -16.61
C THR A 22 -13.70 -9.87 -15.83
N PRO A 23 -13.51 -11.16 -15.40
CA PRO A 23 -14.54 -11.86 -14.64
C PRO A 23 -14.86 -11.18 -13.31
N LEU A 24 -13.87 -10.55 -12.68
CA LEU A 24 -14.05 -9.87 -11.42
C LEU A 24 -14.87 -8.58 -11.56
N SER A 25 -14.68 -7.83 -12.65
CA SER A 25 -15.53 -6.67 -12.99
C SER A 25 -17.00 -7.06 -13.16
N ILE A 26 -17.26 -8.24 -13.75
CA ILE A 26 -18.61 -8.78 -13.90
C ILE A 26 -19.20 -9.13 -12.52
N ILE A 27 -18.46 -9.84 -11.67
CA ILE A 27 -18.91 -10.20 -10.31
C ILE A 27 -19.22 -8.93 -9.49
N ASN A 28 -18.33 -7.95 -9.51
CA ASN A 28 -18.51 -6.68 -8.81
C ASN A 28 -19.73 -5.92 -9.34
N GLY A 29 -19.87 -5.80 -10.66
CA GLY A 29 -20.99 -5.11 -11.29
C GLY A 29 -22.34 -5.73 -10.94
N TYR A 30 -22.47 -7.07 -11.01
CA TYR A 30 -23.71 -7.73 -10.61
C TYR A 30 -23.99 -7.62 -9.11
N SER A 31 -22.98 -7.76 -8.25
CA SER A 31 -23.18 -7.62 -6.81
C SER A 31 -23.60 -6.21 -6.43
N GLU A 32 -23.05 -5.19 -7.04
CA GLU A 32 -23.40 -3.79 -6.86
C GLU A 32 -24.84 -3.50 -7.36
N ALA A 33 -25.18 -4.00 -8.57
CA ALA A 33 -26.51 -3.86 -9.13
C ALA A 33 -27.59 -4.49 -8.23
N ILE A 34 -27.35 -5.70 -7.71
CA ILE A 34 -28.29 -6.38 -6.80
C ILE A 34 -28.37 -5.65 -5.47
N LEU A 35 -27.25 -5.16 -4.90
CA LEU A 35 -27.23 -4.37 -3.68
C LEU A 35 -28.00 -3.05 -3.84
N SER A 36 -27.92 -2.40 -5.00
CA SER A 36 -28.66 -1.17 -5.28
C SER A 36 -30.19 -1.43 -5.39
N GLN A 37 -30.59 -2.59 -5.91
CA GLN A 37 -31.99 -3.03 -5.93
C GLN A 37 -32.49 -3.43 -4.54
N ALA A 38 -31.64 -3.95 -3.68
CA ALA A 38 -31.96 -4.32 -2.30
C ALA A 38 -32.50 -3.14 -1.46
N ALA A 39 -32.15 -1.91 -1.84
CA ALA A 39 -32.72 -0.70 -1.23
C ALA A 39 -34.22 -0.48 -1.58
N LYS A 40 -34.69 -1.10 -2.67
CA LYS A 40 -36.07 -1.00 -3.16
C LYS A 40 -36.90 -2.26 -2.83
N GLU A 41 -36.25 -3.40 -2.76
CA GLU A 41 -36.87 -4.70 -2.48
C GLU A 41 -36.40 -5.22 -1.13
N LYS A 42 -37.33 -5.78 -0.31
CA LYS A 42 -36.98 -6.34 0.99
C LYS A 42 -36.29 -7.72 0.82
N PHE A 43 -35.01 -7.72 0.69
CA PHE A 43 -34.24 -8.97 0.79
C PHE A 43 -34.17 -9.51 2.22
N SER A 44 -34.02 -10.82 2.35
CA SER A 44 -33.74 -11.41 3.65
C SER A 44 -32.43 -10.83 4.24
N PRO A 45 -32.30 -10.73 5.57
CA PRO A 45 -31.05 -10.28 6.20
C PRO A 45 -29.85 -11.13 5.78
N PHE A 46 -30.06 -12.42 5.53
CA PHE A 46 -29.02 -13.34 5.03
C PHE A 46 -28.57 -12.96 3.61
N THR A 47 -29.54 -12.72 2.71
CA THR A 47 -29.24 -12.34 1.31
C THR A 47 -28.46 -11.02 1.24
N SER A 48 -28.89 -10.01 1.99
CA SER A 48 -28.18 -8.72 2.06
C SER A 48 -26.76 -8.87 2.60
N LYS A 49 -26.56 -9.67 3.65
CA LYS A 49 -25.22 -9.94 4.21
C LYS A 49 -24.34 -10.70 3.24
N ALA A 50 -24.88 -11.73 2.58
CA ALA A 50 -24.13 -12.53 1.60
C ALA A 50 -23.67 -11.71 0.40
N LEU A 51 -24.55 -10.88 -0.16
CA LEU A 51 -24.21 -9.96 -1.25
C LEU A 51 -23.17 -8.92 -0.85
N GLY A 52 -23.32 -8.35 0.35
CA GLY A 52 -22.30 -7.42 0.89
C GLY A 52 -20.92 -8.08 1.03
N GLU A 53 -20.88 -9.34 1.46
CA GLU A 53 -19.61 -10.07 1.56
C GLU A 53 -19.02 -10.38 0.17
N ILE A 54 -19.84 -10.79 -0.79
CA ILE A 54 -19.41 -11.01 -2.19
C ILE A 54 -18.81 -9.72 -2.77
N HIS A 55 -19.52 -8.60 -2.63
CA HIS A 55 -19.03 -7.30 -3.11
C HIS A 55 -17.71 -6.91 -2.47
N LYS A 56 -17.59 -7.07 -1.16
CA LYS A 56 -16.38 -6.79 -0.39
C LYS A 56 -15.19 -7.66 -0.85
N GLN A 57 -15.40 -8.97 -1.03
CA GLN A 57 -14.34 -9.87 -1.51
C GLN A 57 -13.94 -9.56 -2.96
N GLY A 58 -14.91 -9.20 -3.81
CA GLY A 58 -14.66 -8.74 -5.16
C GLY A 58 -13.77 -7.48 -5.21
N GLY A 59 -14.07 -6.49 -4.37
CA GLY A 59 -13.24 -5.28 -4.21
C GLY A 59 -11.81 -5.59 -3.77
N ARG A 60 -11.65 -6.51 -2.80
CA ARG A 60 -10.33 -6.98 -2.34
C ARG A 60 -9.53 -7.64 -3.46
N MET A 61 -10.15 -8.52 -4.25
CA MET A 61 -9.49 -9.16 -5.38
C MET A 61 -9.08 -8.14 -6.44
N SER A 62 -9.92 -7.13 -6.76
CA SER A 62 -9.56 -6.03 -7.66
C SER A 62 -8.31 -5.31 -7.18
N SER A 63 -8.26 -4.94 -5.89
CA SER A 63 -7.10 -4.27 -5.28
C SER A 63 -5.81 -5.11 -5.37
N LEU A 64 -5.90 -6.44 -5.18
CA LEU A 64 -4.75 -7.34 -5.31
C LEU A 64 -4.24 -7.41 -6.76
N ILE A 65 -5.16 -7.45 -7.74
CA ILE A 65 -4.81 -7.45 -9.17
C ILE A 65 -4.15 -6.11 -9.56
N ASP A 66 -4.65 -5.00 -9.04
CA ASP A 66 -4.07 -3.68 -9.31
C ASP A 66 -2.65 -3.56 -8.71
N LYS A 67 -2.43 -4.09 -7.52
CA LYS A 67 -1.10 -4.17 -6.90
C LYS A 67 -0.14 -5.06 -7.71
N LEU A 68 -0.61 -6.20 -8.21
CA LEU A 68 0.19 -7.07 -9.06
C LEU A 68 0.54 -6.39 -10.40
N SER A 69 -0.40 -5.64 -10.98
CA SER A 69 -0.18 -4.86 -12.20
C SER A 69 0.83 -3.72 -11.97
N ALA A 70 0.72 -3.00 -10.85
CA ALA A 70 1.66 -1.94 -10.48
C ALA A 70 3.08 -2.50 -10.25
N PHE A 71 3.19 -3.64 -9.56
CA PHE A 71 4.46 -4.34 -9.37
C PHE A 71 5.10 -4.74 -10.70
N THR A 72 4.32 -5.36 -11.61
CA THR A 72 4.82 -5.75 -12.94
C THR A 72 5.31 -4.54 -13.75
N LYS A 73 4.57 -3.42 -13.70
CA LYS A 73 4.97 -2.16 -14.35
C LYS A 73 6.28 -1.64 -13.78
N ALA A 74 6.43 -1.62 -12.45
CA ALA A 74 7.65 -1.15 -11.79
C ALA A 74 8.88 -2.01 -12.12
N ILE A 75 8.73 -3.35 -12.10
CA ILE A 75 9.83 -4.28 -12.43
C ILE A 75 10.23 -4.18 -13.91
N SER A 76 9.28 -3.96 -14.83
CA SER A 76 9.54 -3.85 -16.26
C SER A 76 10.04 -2.46 -16.67
N ALA A 77 9.96 -1.47 -15.79
CA ALA A 77 10.40 -0.12 -16.09
C ALA A 77 11.93 -0.08 -16.25
N GLN A 78 12.37 0.69 -17.26
CA GLN A 78 13.79 0.97 -17.52
C GLN A 78 14.06 2.43 -17.21
N GLU A 79 15.24 2.71 -16.70
CA GLU A 79 15.64 4.04 -16.28
C GLU A 79 15.66 5.04 -17.45
N ASP A 80 16.15 4.63 -18.61
CA ASP A 80 16.25 5.44 -19.83
C ASP A 80 14.88 5.96 -20.33
N ASN A 81 13.80 5.30 -19.95
CA ASN A 81 12.43 5.66 -20.35
C ASN A 81 11.66 6.35 -19.22
N LEU A 82 12.34 6.72 -18.11
CA LEU A 82 11.67 7.29 -16.95
C LEU A 82 11.57 8.82 -17.08
N GLU A 83 10.37 9.30 -17.38
CA GLU A 83 10.10 10.74 -17.37
C GLU A 83 10.13 11.27 -15.94
N LYS A 84 11.15 12.08 -15.62
CA LYS A 84 11.32 12.76 -14.32
C LYS A 84 10.92 14.21 -14.45
N GLN A 85 10.21 14.75 -13.47
CA GLN A 85 9.80 16.16 -13.39
C GLN A 85 9.95 16.68 -11.95
N PRO A 86 10.02 18.00 -11.74
CA PRO A 86 10.02 18.58 -10.41
C PRO A 86 8.70 18.31 -9.69
N VAL A 87 8.73 17.55 -8.59
CA VAL A 87 7.56 17.17 -7.79
C VAL A 87 7.59 17.89 -6.46
N VAL A 88 6.53 18.63 -6.12
CA VAL A 88 6.38 19.30 -4.81
C VAL A 88 6.02 18.26 -3.75
N LEU A 89 7.00 17.90 -2.93
CA LEU A 89 6.87 16.78 -1.97
C LEU A 89 5.73 16.96 -0.98
N LYS A 90 5.55 18.15 -0.44
CA LYS A 90 4.49 18.43 0.56
C LYS A 90 3.10 18.16 0.02
N THR A 91 2.82 18.55 -1.21
CA THR A 91 1.53 18.32 -1.87
C THR A 91 1.31 16.82 -2.10
N LEU A 92 2.30 16.16 -2.70
CA LEU A 92 2.24 14.73 -2.97
C LEU A 92 1.99 13.90 -1.69
N ILE A 93 2.72 14.20 -0.61
CA ILE A 93 2.59 13.50 0.67
C ILE A 93 1.20 13.72 1.29
N LYS A 94 0.66 14.94 1.22
CA LYS A 94 -0.70 15.23 1.72
C LYS A 94 -1.76 14.45 0.96
N ASP A 95 -1.66 14.37 -0.36
CA ASP A 95 -2.60 13.61 -1.19
C ASP A 95 -2.53 12.11 -0.87
N CYS A 96 -1.31 11.55 -0.73
CA CYS A 96 -1.11 10.17 -0.31
C CYS A 96 -1.67 9.90 1.07
N ALA A 97 -1.48 10.83 2.02
CA ALA A 97 -1.99 10.70 3.38
C ALA A 97 -3.53 10.67 3.41
N ALA A 98 -4.18 11.59 2.70
CA ALA A 98 -5.64 11.63 2.59
C ALA A 98 -6.20 10.33 2.00
N LYS A 99 -5.57 9.82 0.92
CA LYS A 99 -5.96 8.55 0.29
C LYS A 99 -5.76 7.35 1.21
N ALA A 100 -4.64 7.28 1.94
CA ALA A 100 -4.35 6.17 2.84
C ALA A 100 -5.33 6.11 4.02
N VAL A 101 -5.76 7.26 4.55
CA VAL A 101 -6.76 7.33 5.61
C VAL A 101 -8.13 6.88 5.10
N SER A 102 -8.59 7.39 3.95
CA SER A 102 -9.90 7.01 3.39
C SER A 102 -10.01 5.52 3.09
N GLN A 103 -8.97 4.91 2.54
CA GLN A 103 -8.95 3.46 2.30
C GLN A 103 -9.03 2.62 3.58
N ASN A 104 -8.43 3.10 4.68
CA ASN A 104 -8.49 2.39 5.96
C ASN A 104 -9.88 2.48 6.62
N ASP A 105 -10.61 3.58 6.42
CA ASP A 105 -11.96 3.77 6.96
C ASP A 105 -12.98 2.87 6.25
N GLU A 106 -12.81 2.60 4.96
CA GLU A 106 -13.66 1.66 4.19
C GLU A 106 -13.49 0.20 4.64
N ASP A 107 -12.29 -0.19 5.10
CA ASP A 107 -12.01 -1.52 5.65
C ASP A 107 -12.49 -1.69 7.12
N ALA A 108 -12.92 -0.63 7.78
CA ALA A 108 -13.42 -0.67 9.14
C ALA A 108 -14.81 -1.33 9.22
N LEU A 109 -15.05 -2.10 10.30
CA LEU A 109 -16.36 -2.73 10.57
C LEU A 109 -17.46 -1.67 10.71
N PRO A 110 -18.73 -1.96 10.28
CA PRO A 110 -19.85 -1.03 10.42
C PRO A 110 -20.00 -0.53 11.86
N ALA A 111 -20.29 0.76 12.00
CA ALA A 111 -20.37 1.47 13.30
C ALA A 111 -21.32 0.85 14.34
N GLN A 112 -22.24 -0.04 13.94
CA GLN A 112 -23.19 -0.72 14.83
C GLN A 112 -22.56 -1.76 15.77
N GLN A 113 -21.30 -2.16 15.56
CA GLN A 113 -20.57 -3.10 16.44
C GLN A 113 -19.45 -2.42 17.24
N GLN A 114 -19.29 -1.11 17.08
CA GLN A 114 -18.28 -0.34 17.77
C GLN A 114 -18.95 0.46 18.89
N GLY A 115 -18.65 0.11 20.15
CA GLY A 115 -18.93 1.01 21.26
C GLY A 115 -18.27 2.37 21.00
N SER A 116 -18.73 3.43 21.66
CA SER A 116 -18.49 4.87 21.46
C SER A 116 -17.03 5.36 21.37
N VAL A 117 -16.06 4.54 21.02
CA VAL A 117 -14.63 4.91 20.95
C VAL A 117 -14.31 5.31 19.52
N LYS A 118 -14.03 6.59 19.30
CA LYS A 118 -13.54 7.11 18.00
C LYS A 118 -12.19 6.48 17.69
N ARG A 119 -12.13 5.67 16.65
CA ARG A 119 -10.88 5.24 16.03
C ARG A 119 -10.43 6.36 15.09
N GLY A 120 -9.21 6.82 15.23
CA GLY A 120 -8.67 7.91 14.40
C GLY A 120 -7.27 7.57 13.90
N THR A 121 -6.99 7.96 12.66
CA THR A 121 -5.62 7.94 12.11
C THR A 121 -5.16 9.38 11.95
N PHE A 122 -4.07 9.73 12.62
CA PHE A 122 -3.45 11.06 12.58
C PHE A 122 -2.11 10.95 11.85
N ILE A 123 -1.93 11.74 10.78
CA ILE A 123 -0.68 11.80 10.03
C ILE A 123 -0.11 13.20 10.18
N GLU A 124 1.00 13.29 10.92
CA GLU A 124 1.79 14.51 11.08
C GLU A 124 2.79 14.62 9.92
N ILE A 125 2.82 15.75 9.22
CA ILE A 125 3.69 15.96 8.06
C ILE A 125 4.61 17.15 8.33
N ASP A 126 5.89 16.87 8.53
CA ASP A 126 6.97 17.85 8.62
C ASP A 126 7.72 17.91 7.29
N CYS A 127 7.38 18.88 6.46
CA CYS A 127 7.94 19.08 5.13
C CYS A 127 7.88 20.55 4.74
N SER A 128 8.99 21.09 4.22
CA SER A 128 9.01 22.44 3.64
C SER A 128 8.04 22.54 2.46
N SER A 129 7.32 23.65 2.37
CA SER A 129 6.33 23.86 1.30
C SER A 129 6.96 24.03 -0.10
N GLN A 130 8.24 24.37 -0.17
CA GLN A 130 8.96 24.66 -1.41
C GLN A 130 9.89 23.53 -1.86
N LEU A 131 10.02 22.45 -1.07
CA LEU A 131 10.94 21.37 -1.40
C LEU A 131 10.40 20.54 -2.57
N THR A 132 11.17 20.51 -3.65
CA THR A 132 10.90 19.72 -4.84
C THR A 132 11.94 18.63 -5.01
N LEU A 133 11.55 17.52 -5.64
CA LEU A 133 12.41 16.41 -6.03
C LEU A 133 12.22 16.14 -7.53
N LEU A 134 13.31 15.97 -8.26
CA LEU A 134 13.25 15.55 -9.67
C LEU A 134 12.97 14.05 -9.73
N ALA A 135 11.73 13.66 -9.98
CA ALA A 135 11.30 12.27 -9.94
C ALA A 135 10.14 11.97 -10.91
N ASN A 136 9.89 10.70 -11.16
CA ASN A 136 8.64 10.27 -11.75
C ASN A 136 7.54 10.34 -10.68
N GLU A 137 6.58 11.25 -10.84
CA GLU A 137 5.56 11.53 -9.83
C GLU A 137 4.70 10.31 -9.51
N GLU A 138 4.30 9.52 -10.53
CA GLU A 138 3.47 8.33 -10.34
C GLU A 138 4.19 7.29 -9.48
N MET A 139 5.46 7.03 -9.76
CA MET A 139 6.27 6.07 -9.01
C MET A 139 6.59 6.58 -7.58
N LEU A 140 6.90 7.86 -7.43
CA LEU A 140 7.13 8.45 -6.11
C LEU A 140 5.86 8.41 -5.25
N ARG A 141 4.71 8.74 -5.84
CA ARG A 141 3.38 8.63 -5.21
C ARG A 141 3.11 7.21 -4.72
N LEU A 142 3.41 6.23 -5.53
CA LEU A 142 3.27 4.81 -5.21
C LEU A 142 4.12 4.44 -3.99
N CYS A 143 5.39 4.83 -3.93
CA CYS A 143 6.27 4.58 -2.78
C CYS A 143 5.71 5.16 -1.49
N ILE A 144 5.31 6.43 -1.51
CA ILE A 144 4.78 7.13 -0.33
C ILE A 144 3.46 6.49 0.12
N CYS A 145 2.55 6.19 -0.81
CA CYS A 145 1.29 5.54 -0.50
C CYS A 145 1.49 4.16 0.13
N GLU A 146 2.39 3.30 -0.41
CA GLU A 146 2.65 1.98 0.16
C GLU A 146 3.23 2.05 1.58
N LEU A 147 4.13 2.99 1.86
CA LEU A 147 4.65 3.19 3.21
C LEU A 147 3.57 3.68 4.19
N LEU A 148 2.72 4.62 3.78
CA LEU A 148 1.62 5.13 4.62
C LEU A 148 0.56 4.05 4.89
N VAL A 149 0.17 3.29 3.86
CA VAL A 149 -0.76 2.16 4.00
C VAL A 149 -0.18 1.11 4.96
N ASN A 150 1.12 0.78 4.85
CA ASN A 150 1.77 -0.14 5.77
C ASN A 150 1.79 0.41 7.20
N ALA A 151 2.13 1.68 7.39
CA ALA A 151 2.14 2.34 8.70
C ALA A 151 0.76 2.33 9.38
N ILE A 152 -0.32 2.50 8.62
CA ILE A 152 -1.70 2.40 9.14
C ILE A 152 -2.06 0.95 9.44
N LYS A 153 -1.78 0.05 8.52
CA LYS A 153 -2.16 -1.37 8.56
C LYS A 153 -1.53 -2.11 9.75
N PHE A 154 -0.23 -1.89 9.98
CA PHE A 154 0.52 -2.58 11.04
C PHE A 154 0.50 -1.83 12.38
N ASN A 155 -0.20 -0.71 12.46
CA ASN A 155 -0.47 -0.03 13.72
C ASN A 155 -1.80 -0.50 14.31
N THR A 156 -1.74 -1.31 15.35
CA THR A 156 -2.91 -1.93 16.01
C THR A 156 -3.55 -1.04 17.07
N LYS A 157 -3.00 0.16 17.33
CA LYS A 157 -3.53 1.08 18.32
C LYS A 157 -4.88 1.66 17.89
N MET A 158 -5.72 2.04 18.85
CA MET A 158 -7.02 2.68 18.57
C MET A 158 -6.84 4.06 17.93
N GLU A 159 -5.89 4.84 18.43
CA GLU A 159 -5.43 6.08 17.81
C GLU A 159 -4.08 5.82 17.16
N LYS A 160 -4.05 5.88 15.85
CA LYS A 160 -2.86 5.62 15.05
C LYS A 160 -2.17 6.96 14.75
N THR A 161 -1.03 7.17 15.33
CA THR A 161 -0.17 8.31 14.96
C THR A 161 0.89 7.84 13.99
N ILE A 162 1.06 8.56 12.88
CA ILE A 162 2.09 8.34 11.87
C ILE A 162 2.79 9.67 11.65
N LYS A 163 4.13 9.66 11.61
CA LYS A 163 4.92 10.86 11.35
C LYS A 163 5.63 10.72 10.02
N VAL A 164 5.48 11.72 9.17
CA VAL A 164 6.21 11.85 7.90
C VAL A 164 7.14 13.05 8.02
N GLN A 165 8.44 12.81 7.90
CA GLN A 165 9.44 13.87 7.94
C GLN A 165 10.24 13.88 6.64
N VAL A 166 10.42 15.08 6.07
CA VAL A 166 11.23 15.28 4.88
C VAL A 166 12.40 16.18 5.23
N THR A 167 13.60 15.69 4.96
CA THR A 167 14.84 16.41 5.26
C THR A 167 15.67 16.59 3.98
N ASN A 168 16.10 17.82 3.73
CA ASN A 168 17.05 18.14 2.68
C ASN A 168 18.47 18.15 3.28
N HIS A 169 19.35 17.32 2.75
CA HIS A 169 20.76 17.20 3.18
C HIS A 169 21.72 17.97 2.27
N GLY A 170 21.20 18.68 1.27
CA GLY A 170 21.99 19.45 0.29
C GLY A 170 22.27 18.66 -0.99
N ASP A 171 22.79 17.45 -0.88
CA ASP A 171 23.07 16.52 -2.00
C ASP A 171 22.01 15.43 -2.16
N SER A 172 21.13 15.32 -1.20
CA SER A 172 20.09 14.30 -1.14
C SER A 172 18.86 14.78 -0.37
N VAL A 173 17.72 14.15 -0.62
CA VAL A 173 16.47 14.33 0.13
C VAL A 173 16.07 13.01 0.74
N SER A 174 15.75 13.01 2.04
CA SER A 174 15.18 11.85 2.73
C SER A 174 13.71 12.09 3.09
N ILE A 175 12.88 11.05 2.91
CA ILE A 175 11.48 11.00 3.32
C ILE A 175 11.34 9.84 4.29
N SER A 176 11.13 10.11 5.57
CA SER A 176 10.93 9.10 6.59
C SER A 176 9.45 8.99 6.98
N VAL A 177 8.96 7.75 7.10
CA VAL A 177 7.62 7.42 7.58
C VAL A 177 7.78 6.59 8.85
N ARG A 178 7.34 7.13 9.98
CA ARG A 178 7.38 6.48 11.30
C ARG A 178 5.98 6.06 11.71
N ASP A 179 5.84 4.80 12.06
CA ASP A 179 4.70 4.24 12.77
C ASP A 179 5.07 3.85 14.20
N TYR A 180 4.05 3.62 15.03
CA TYR A 180 4.18 3.13 16.41
C TYR A 180 3.41 1.82 16.58
N GLY A 181 3.49 0.98 15.54
CA GLY A 181 2.79 -0.28 15.44
C GLY A 181 3.55 -1.45 16.07
N VAL A 182 3.34 -2.61 15.49
CA VAL A 182 3.86 -3.89 16.00
C VAL A 182 5.36 -4.07 15.83
N GLY A 183 5.99 -3.29 14.93
CA GLY A 183 7.42 -3.42 14.58
C GLY A 183 7.75 -4.73 13.86
N ILE A 184 9.02 -4.88 13.49
CA ILE A 184 9.54 -5.99 12.69
C ILE A 184 10.66 -6.68 13.49
N ARG A 185 10.67 -8.02 13.48
CA ARG A 185 11.75 -8.78 14.11
C ARG A 185 13.06 -8.61 13.34
N PRO A 186 14.24 -8.57 13.97
CA PRO A 186 15.53 -8.42 13.27
C PRO A 186 15.75 -9.42 12.14
N GLN A 187 15.31 -10.66 12.31
CA GLN A 187 15.43 -11.74 11.33
C GLN A 187 14.57 -11.56 10.08
N ASP A 188 13.54 -10.70 10.14
CA ASP A 188 12.61 -10.44 9.04
C ASP A 188 12.98 -9.17 8.27
N VAL A 189 13.79 -8.27 8.86
CA VAL A 189 14.14 -6.97 8.30
C VAL A 189 14.71 -7.06 6.88
N ALA A 190 15.58 -8.03 6.62
CA ALA A 190 16.14 -8.22 5.27
C ALA A 190 15.09 -8.83 4.30
N LYS A 191 14.20 -9.65 4.80
CA LYS A 191 13.25 -10.42 3.99
C LYS A 191 12.01 -9.64 3.57
N ILE A 192 11.64 -8.57 4.29
CA ILE A 192 10.44 -7.77 3.94
C ILE A 192 10.53 -7.10 2.56
N PHE A 193 11.70 -7.07 1.94
CA PHE A 193 11.93 -6.59 0.58
C PHE A 193 11.89 -7.69 -0.48
N GLU A 194 11.77 -8.97 -0.07
CA GLU A 194 11.58 -10.08 -1.00
C GLU A 194 10.13 -10.11 -1.50
N PRO A 195 9.90 -10.28 -2.82
CA PRO A 195 8.55 -10.41 -3.35
C PRO A 195 7.78 -11.56 -2.70
N PHE A 196 6.51 -11.31 -2.37
CA PHE A 196 5.58 -12.25 -1.73
C PHE A 196 5.92 -12.62 -0.29
N TYR A 197 6.98 -12.09 0.30
CA TYR A 197 7.30 -12.34 1.69
C TYR A 197 6.32 -11.62 2.63
N GLN A 198 5.88 -12.33 3.65
CA GLN A 198 5.04 -11.82 4.74
C GLN A 198 5.51 -12.42 6.06
N VAL A 199 5.48 -11.62 7.12
CA VAL A 199 5.85 -12.10 8.47
C VAL A 199 4.74 -13.00 8.99
N ASP A 200 5.03 -14.26 9.25
CA ASP A 200 4.06 -15.34 9.58
C ASP A 200 3.17 -15.04 10.80
N ASP A 201 3.68 -14.32 11.80
CA ASP A 201 2.93 -13.96 13.02
C ASP A 201 1.63 -13.17 12.73
N TYR A 202 1.50 -12.61 11.54
CA TYR A 202 0.34 -11.83 11.10
C TYR A 202 -0.52 -12.54 10.07
N PHE A 203 -0.21 -13.82 9.78
CA PHE A 203 -0.95 -14.65 8.81
C PHE A 203 -2.26 -15.18 9.43
N THR A 204 -3.07 -14.27 9.98
CA THR A 204 -4.40 -14.62 10.54
C THR A 204 -5.51 -14.69 9.47
N GLY A 205 -5.14 -14.67 8.18
CA GLY A 205 -6.09 -14.59 7.07
C GLY A 205 -6.80 -13.23 6.94
N GLN A 206 -6.55 -12.31 7.87
CA GLN A 206 -7.19 -10.98 7.90
C GLN A 206 -6.29 -9.86 7.36
N ILE A 207 -4.98 -10.09 7.22
CA ILE A 207 -4.06 -9.08 6.70
C ILE A 207 -4.05 -9.13 5.17
N ASN A 208 -4.70 -8.14 4.57
CA ASN A 208 -4.78 -8.00 3.13
C ASN A 208 -3.42 -7.57 2.54
N GLY A 209 -2.89 -8.33 1.61
CA GLY A 209 -1.69 -7.95 0.89
C GLY A 209 -1.02 -9.12 0.18
N LEU A 210 -0.17 -8.83 -0.80
CA LEU A 210 0.59 -9.84 -1.56
C LEU A 210 2.08 -9.85 -1.19
N GLY A 211 2.55 -8.99 -0.26
CA GLY A 211 3.98 -8.85 -0.01
C GLY A 211 4.76 -8.24 -1.19
N LEU A 212 4.11 -7.36 -1.97
CA LEU A 212 4.69 -6.72 -3.15
C LEU A 212 5.01 -5.23 -2.95
N GLY A 213 4.50 -4.60 -1.89
CA GLY A 213 4.65 -3.16 -1.67
C GLY A 213 6.11 -2.73 -1.49
N LEU A 214 6.81 -3.30 -0.51
CA LEU A 214 8.21 -2.93 -0.22
C LEU A 214 9.18 -3.33 -1.33
N PRO A 215 9.08 -4.52 -1.97
CA PRO A 215 9.86 -4.84 -3.17
C PRO A 215 9.67 -3.83 -4.30
N MET A 216 8.45 -3.34 -4.49
CA MET A 216 8.13 -2.33 -5.50
C MET A 216 8.74 -0.97 -5.13
N VAL A 217 8.66 -0.56 -3.85
CA VAL A 217 9.32 0.65 -3.35
C VAL A 217 10.83 0.59 -3.61
N GLN A 218 11.47 -0.53 -3.28
CA GLN A 218 12.90 -0.72 -3.53
C GLN A 218 13.22 -0.56 -5.02
N ARG A 219 12.47 -1.22 -5.91
CA ARG A 219 12.68 -1.11 -7.36
C ARG A 219 12.53 0.32 -7.88
N VAL A 220 11.53 1.07 -7.39
CA VAL A 220 11.36 2.48 -7.77
C VAL A 220 12.54 3.33 -7.32
N LEU A 221 13.07 3.09 -6.13
CA LEU A 221 14.26 3.78 -5.65
C LEU A 221 15.48 3.46 -6.50
N ASP A 222 15.69 2.20 -6.87
CA ASP A 222 16.78 1.82 -7.77
C ASP A 222 16.74 2.60 -9.09
N LEU A 223 15.52 2.78 -9.67
CA LEU A 223 15.30 3.58 -10.89
C LEU A 223 15.56 5.09 -10.70
N HIS A 224 15.59 5.55 -9.46
CA HIS A 224 15.88 6.94 -9.10
C HIS A 224 17.26 7.10 -8.45
N HIS A 225 18.12 6.09 -8.49
CA HIS A 225 19.45 6.05 -7.81
C HIS A 225 19.33 6.30 -6.29
N GLY A 226 18.16 6.00 -5.72
CA GLY A 226 17.89 6.16 -4.32
C GLY A 226 18.09 4.88 -3.52
N SER A 227 17.76 4.94 -2.25
CA SER A 227 17.80 3.79 -1.35
C SER A 227 16.67 3.80 -0.33
N ILE A 228 16.33 2.63 0.22
CA ILE A 228 15.43 2.50 1.35
C ILE A 228 16.17 1.89 2.53
N SER A 229 15.92 2.43 3.71
CA SER A 229 16.38 1.85 4.97
C SER A 229 15.22 1.69 5.94
N VAL A 230 15.36 0.77 6.89
CA VAL A 230 14.38 0.53 7.94
C VAL A 230 15.05 0.38 9.29
N VAL A 231 14.51 1.08 10.29
CA VAL A 231 14.83 0.90 11.70
C VAL A 231 13.54 0.47 12.40
N SER A 232 13.56 -0.70 13.02
CA SER A 232 12.36 -1.27 13.62
C SER A 232 12.70 -2.15 14.80
N ASP A 233 11.87 -2.05 15.84
CA ASP A 233 11.91 -2.92 17.01
C ASP A 233 10.50 -3.46 17.29
N ARG A 234 10.41 -4.75 17.63
CA ARG A 234 9.13 -5.38 17.93
C ARG A 234 8.44 -4.69 19.11
N GLY A 235 7.18 -4.27 18.88
CA GLY A 235 6.36 -3.55 19.86
C GLY A 235 6.60 -2.04 19.93
N LEU A 236 7.63 -1.51 19.26
CA LEU A 236 7.95 -0.08 19.25
C LEU A 236 7.58 0.63 17.93
N GLY A 237 7.30 -0.15 16.87
CA GLY A 237 6.98 0.35 15.54
C GLY A 237 8.18 0.37 14.61
N SER A 238 8.05 1.07 13.47
CA SER A 238 9.06 1.11 12.42
C SER A 238 9.27 2.51 11.90
N ILE A 239 10.48 2.77 11.39
CA ILE A 239 10.82 3.96 10.61
C ILE A 239 11.36 3.48 9.27
N PHE A 240 10.65 3.76 8.19
CA PHE A 240 11.12 3.56 6.83
C PHE A 240 11.62 4.89 6.28
N THR A 241 12.82 4.91 5.73
CA THR A 241 13.42 6.12 5.16
C THR A 241 13.78 5.88 3.69
N LEU A 242 13.17 6.66 2.81
CA LEU A 242 13.52 6.75 1.39
C LEU A 242 14.56 7.86 1.23
N SER A 243 15.65 7.60 0.52
CA SER A 243 16.70 8.58 0.22
C SER A 243 16.83 8.72 -1.29
N PHE A 244 16.81 9.95 -1.78
CA PHE A 244 16.96 10.30 -3.20
C PHE A 244 18.12 11.26 -3.37
N PRO A 245 19.04 11.04 -4.34
CA PRO A 245 20.03 12.04 -4.72
C PRO A 245 19.34 13.25 -5.37
N LEU A 246 19.96 14.45 -5.24
CA LEU A 246 19.51 15.71 -5.87
C LEU A 246 20.30 16.01 -7.14
#